data_c36ab1270176e7d6e2d3369082797202
#
_entry.id   c36ab1270176e7d6e2d3369082797202
#
_cell.length_a   1.000
_cell.length_b   1.000
_cell.length_c   1.000
_cell.angle_alpha   90.00
_cell.angle_beta   90.00
_cell.angle_gamma   90.00
#
_symmetry.space_group_name_H-M   'P 1'
#
loop_
_entity.id
_entity.type
_entity.pdbx_description
1 polymer ?
#
loop_
_entity_poly.entity_id
_entity_poly.type
_entity_poly.pdbx_seq_one_letter_code
_entity_poly.pdbx_strand_id
1 'polypeptide(L)'
;MLNIEIQKLSHAKDIPLPNYSSENCSGLDLYAAVKKEIKIKNGEIIIIPTGIKIVLKKNLEAQVRPRSGLAANFGITVLNTPGTIDADYRGEIKIILINHGKKVFVIERGMRVAQLIITKVEKIKWKEKKKISEQTKRKGSGLGSTGL
;
A
#
# COMPACT_ATOMS: atom_id res chain seq x y z
N MET A 1 6.14 9.21 19.81
CA MET A 1 5.35 8.38 18.87
C MET A 1 4.31 9.26 18.20
N LEU A 2 4.00 9.04 16.90
CA LEU A 2 2.99 9.81 16.18
C LEU A 2 1.60 9.20 16.44
N ASN A 3 0.64 10.02 16.85
CA ASN A 3 -0.75 9.58 17.03
C ASN A 3 -1.55 9.82 15.74
N ILE A 4 -2.18 8.76 15.22
CA ILE A 4 -3.07 8.76 14.06
C ILE A 4 -4.45 8.31 14.52
N GLU A 5 -5.47 9.13 14.21
CA GLU A 5 -6.85 8.74 14.49
C GLU A 5 -7.29 7.65 13.51
N ILE A 6 -7.97 6.62 14.03
CA ILE A 6 -8.49 5.50 13.27
C ILE A 6 -9.92 5.18 13.69
N GLN A 7 -10.77 4.91 12.70
CA GLN A 7 -12.15 4.47 12.90
C GLN A 7 -12.33 3.09 12.31
N LYS A 8 -12.89 2.15 13.08
CA LYS A 8 -13.41 0.88 12.56
C LYS A 8 -14.84 1.06 12.06
N LEU A 9 -15.12 0.55 10.87
CA LEU A 9 -16.47 0.53 10.30
C LEU A 9 -17.30 -0.62 10.87
N SER A 10 -18.63 -0.51 10.77
CA SER A 10 -19.57 -1.47 11.37
C SER A 10 -19.37 -2.91 10.88
N HIS A 11 -18.97 -3.09 9.61
CA HIS A 11 -18.74 -4.40 9.01
C HIS A 11 -17.40 -5.06 9.37
N ALA A 12 -16.55 -4.37 10.17
CA ALA A 12 -15.22 -4.85 10.55
C ALA A 12 -14.94 -4.79 12.05
N LYS A 13 -15.98 -4.77 12.89
CA LYS A 13 -15.84 -4.65 14.36
C LYS A 13 -14.99 -5.77 14.98
N ASP A 14 -15.09 -6.97 14.44
CA ASP A 14 -14.35 -8.19 14.83
C ASP A 14 -12.92 -8.26 14.24
N ILE A 15 -12.59 -7.45 13.24
CA ILE A 15 -11.26 -7.41 12.63
C ILE A 15 -10.31 -6.63 13.56
N PRO A 16 -9.07 -7.11 13.81
CA PRO A 16 -8.09 -6.36 14.59
C PRO A 16 -7.74 -5.01 13.94
N LEU A 17 -7.33 -4.04 14.75
CA LEU A 17 -6.67 -2.84 14.20
C LEU A 17 -5.32 -3.21 13.59
N PRO A 18 -4.87 -2.48 12.56
CA PRO A 18 -3.52 -2.63 12.04
C PRO A 18 -2.48 -2.50 13.15
N ASN A 19 -1.54 -3.42 13.22
CA ASN A 19 -0.48 -3.41 14.21
C ASN A 19 0.86 -3.80 13.62
N TYR A 20 1.93 -3.43 14.30
CA TYR A 20 3.28 -3.89 13.96
C TYR A 20 3.44 -5.33 14.46
N SER A 21 3.97 -6.20 13.61
CA SER A 21 4.22 -7.61 13.98
C SER A 21 5.45 -7.78 14.87
N SER A 22 6.36 -6.78 14.90
CA SER A 22 7.49 -6.69 15.82
C SER A 22 7.87 -5.23 16.04
N GLU A 23 8.67 -4.96 17.08
CA GLU A 23 9.08 -3.61 17.50
C GLU A 23 9.74 -2.78 16.36
N ASN A 24 10.51 -3.43 15.50
CA ASN A 24 11.26 -2.77 14.41
C ASN A 24 10.58 -2.90 13.04
N CYS A 25 9.34 -3.39 12.97
CA CYS A 25 8.59 -3.42 11.71
C CYS A 25 8.24 -2.00 11.25
N SER A 26 8.40 -1.73 9.94
CA SER A 26 7.99 -0.47 9.33
C SER A 26 6.52 -0.45 8.93
N GLY A 27 5.94 -1.62 8.66
CA GLY A 27 4.57 -1.78 8.15
C GLY A 27 3.62 -2.35 9.18
N LEU A 28 2.40 -1.80 9.20
CA LEU A 28 1.27 -2.33 9.97
C LEU A 28 0.47 -3.28 9.08
N ASP A 29 0.19 -4.49 9.54
CA ASP A 29 -0.62 -5.44 8.78
C ASP A 29 -2.03 -4.92 8.53
N LEU A 30 -2.50 -5.01 7.28
CA LEU A 30 -3.86 -4.73 6.85
C LEU A 30 -4.64 -6.02 6.63
N TYR A 31 -5.82 -6.08 7.20
CA TYR A 31 -6.68 -7.26 7.20
C TYR A 31 -7.83 -7.14 6.21
N ALA A 32 -8.22 -8.26 5.59
CA ALA A 32 -9.36 -8.33 4.71
C ALA A 32 -10.68 -8.35 5.51
N ALA A 33 -11.50 -7.29 5.36
CA ALA A 33 -12.82 -7.20 5.96
C ALA A 33 -13.94 -7.70 5.03
N VAL A 34 -13.66 -8.79 4.31
CA VAL A 34 -14.62 -9.43 3.39
C VAL A 34 -15.74 -10.14 4.17
N LYS A 35 -16.96 -10.16 3.63
CA LYS A 35 -18.12 -10.84 4.26
C LYS A 35 -18.05 -12.37 4.11
N LYS A 36 -17.50 -12.85 2.99
CA LYS A 36 -17.30 -14.27 2.65
C LYS A 36 -15.97 -14.41 1.95
N GLU A 37 -15.46 -15.63 1.84
CA GLU A 37 -14.27 -15.92 1.07
C GLU A 37 -14.37 -15.40 -0.37
N ILE A 38 -13.25 -14.96 -0.91
CA ILE A 38 -13.13 -14.46 -2.28
C ILE A 38 -12.01 -15.24 -2.97
N LYS A 39 -12.31 -15.80 -4.15
CA LYS A 39 -11.35 -16.52 -4.99
C LYS A 39 -10.83 -15.55 -6.05
N ILE A 40 -9.51 -15.44 -6.16
CA ILE A 40 -8.84 -14.63 -7.18
C ILE A 40 -8.11 -15.58 -8.12
N LYS A 41 -8.54 -15.67 -9.37
CA LYS A 41 -7.89 -16.44 -10.42
C LYS A 41 -6.64 -15.70 -10.92
N ASN A 42 -5.80 -16.41 -11.68
CA ASN A 42 -4.66 -15.79 -12.37
C ASN A 42 -5.13 -14.59 -13.23
N GLY A 43 -4.46 -13.47 -13.11
CA GLY A 43 -4.76 -12.22 -13.82
C GLY A 43 -5.95 -11.42 -13.29
N GLU A 44 -6.75 -11.95 -12.36
CA GLU A 44 -7.90 -11.24 -11.81
C GLU A 44 -7.45 -10.12 -10.84
N ILE A 45 -8.20 -9.03 -10.89
CA ILE A 45 -8.05 -7.88 -10.00
C ILE A 45 -9.28 -7.80 -9.09
N ILE A 46 -9.04 -7.55 -7.82
CA ILE A 46 -10.11 -7.41 -6.84
C ILE A 46 -9.83 -6.29 -5.84
N ILE A 47 -10.90 -5.64 -5.38
CA ILE A 47 -10.83 -4.62 -4.34
C ILE A 47 -11.26 -5.23 -3.02
N ILE A 48 -10.36 -5.24 -2.04
CA ILE A 48 -10.57 -5.78 -0.70
C ILE A 48 -10.82 -4.64 0.29
N PRO A 49 -11.96 -4.62 0.98
CA PRO A 49 -12.21 -3.67 2.05
C PRO A 49 -11.36 -4.02 3.28
N THR A 50 -10.91 -3.02 4.02
CA THR A 50 -10.20 -3.20 5.30
C THR A 50 -11.06 -2.88 6.52
N GLY A 51 -12.18 -2.22 6.32
CA GLY A 51 -13.08 -1.78 7.38
C GLY A 51 -12.53 -0.66 8.27
N ILE A 52 -11.50 0.05 7.83
CA ILE A 52 -10.93 1.17 8.57
C ILE A 52 -10.87 2.45 7.75
N LYS A 53 -10.96 3.58 8.47
CA LYS A 53 -10.63 4.93 8.01
C LYS A 53 -9.59 5.52 8.94
N ILE A 54 -8.72 6.38 8.40
CA ILE A 54 -7.69 7.09 9.18
C ILE A 54 -7.73 8.58 8.90
N VAL A 55 -7.21 9.37 9.85
CA VAL A 55 -6.99 10.81 9.70
C VAL A 55 -5.50 11.09 9.79
N LEU A 56 -4.89 11.44 8.68
CA LEU A 56 -3.48 11.79 8.64
C LEU A 56 -3.29 13.29 8.89
N LYS A 57 -2.19 13.65 9.54
CA LYS A 57 -1.75 15.04 9.65
C LYS A 57 -1.25 15.54 8.29
N LYS A 58 -1.28 16.86 8.07
CA LYS A 58 -0.63 17.50 6.92
C LYS A 58 0.83 17.02 6.81
N ASN A 59 1.35 16.91 5.62
CA ASN A 59 2.69 16.40 5.30
C ASN A 59 2.93 14.91 5.61
N LEU A 60 1.86 14.14 5.80
CA LEU A 60 1.92 12.68 5.86
C LEU A 60 1.09 12.09 4.75
N GLU A 61 1.51 10.91 4.29
CA GLU A 61 0.70 9.97 3.52
C GLU A 61 0.75 8.61 4.18
N ALA A 62 -0.23 7.76 3.88
CA ALA A 62 -0.12 6.34 4.14
C ALA A 62 0.04 5.61 2.82
N GLN A 63 0.91 4.59 2.79
CA GLN A 63 1.16 3.76 1.63
C GLN A 63 0.68 2.34 1.87
N VAL A 64 -0.16 1.84 0.98
CA VAL A 64 -0.54 0.42 0.93
C VAL A 64 0.49 -0.31 0.08
N ARG A 65 1.22 -1.23 0.71
CA ARG A 65 2.28 -2.03 0.07
C ARG A 65 1.96 -3.53 0.17
N PRO A 66 2.47 -4.36 -0.77
CA PRO A 66 2.27 -5.80 -0.72
C PRO A 66 3.03 -6.43 0.46
N ARG A 67 2.59 -7.62 0.86
CA ARG A 67 3.32 -8.48 1.79
C ARG A 67 4.25 -9.41 0.98
N SER A 68 5.53 -9.43 1.35
CA SER A 68 6.56 -10.21 0.65
C SER A 68 6.21 -11.71 0.55
N GLY A 69 5.66 -12.28 1.63
CA GLY A 69 5.27 -13.70 1.64
C GLY A 69 4.12 -14.02 0.67
N LEU A 70 3.15 -13.12 0.49
CA LEU A 70 2.09 -13.30 -0.50
C LEU A 70 2.62 -13.15 -1.93
N ALA A 71 3.49 -12.20 -2.15
CA ALA A 71 4.12 -11.97 -3.45
C ALA A 71 5.00 -13.17 -3.86
N ALA A 72 5.90 -13.59 -2.99
CA ALA A 72 6.88 -14.66 -3.30
C ALA A 72 6.23 -16.04 -3.46
N ASN A 73 5.28 -16.39 -2.58
CA ASN A 73 4.75 -17.76 -2.54
C ASN A 73 3.52 -17.95 -3.43
N PHE A 74 2.75 -16.88 -3.68
CA PHE A 74 1.45 -16.98 -4.35
C PHE A 74 1.31 -16.04 -5.54
N GLY A 75 2.24 -15.11 -5.77
CA GLY A 75 2.13 -14.11 -6.82
C GLY A 75 1.05 -13.05 -6.55
N ILE A 76 0.61 -12.90 -5.30
CA ILE A 76 -0.39 -11.90 -4.91
C ILE A 76 0.31 -10.59 -4.54
N THR A 77 -0.11 -9.50 -5.18
CA THR A 77 0.46 -8.18 -4.92
C THR A 77 -0.61 -7.09 -4.93
N VAL A 78 -0.25 -5.91 -4.43
CA VAL A 78 -1.06 -4.70 -4.56
C VAL A 78 -0.80 -4.10 -5.93
N LEU A 79 -1.83 -4.05 -6.78
CA LEU A 79 -1.69 -3.67 -8.19
C LEU A 79 -1.09 -2.27 -8.38
N ASN A 80 -1.52 -1.30 -7.57
CA ASN A 80 -1.07 0.08 -7.63
C ASN A 80 0.04 0.41 -6.62
N THR A 81 0.85 -0.58 -6.24
CA THR A 81 1.87 -0.38 -5.20
C THR A 81 2.95 0.62 -5.61
N PRO A 82 3.33 1.54 -4.70
CA PRO A 82 2.73 1.86 -3.41
C PRO A 82 1.41 2.63 -3.56
N GLY A 83 0.31 2.05 -3.05
CA GLY A 83 -1.02 2.70 -3.09
C GLY A 83 -1.05 3.91 -2.15
N THR A 84 -1.34 5.08 -2.65
CA THR A 84 -1.30 6.33 -1.89
C THR A 84 -2.64 6.61 -1.19
N ILE A 85 -2.58 6.90 0.11
CA ILE A 85 -3.67 7.42 0.92
C ILE A 85 -3.29 8.83 1.36
N ASP A 86 -3.94 9.80 0.78
CA ASP A 86 -3.68 11.22 1.02
C ASP A 86 -4.14 11.68 2.41
N ALA A 87 -3.54 12.75 2.92
CA ALA A 87 -3.89 13.30 4.24
C ALA A 87 -5.33 13.78 4.37
N ASP A 88 -5.97 14.16 3.28
CA ASP A 88 -7.37 14.61 3.20
C ASP A 88 -8.36 13.50 2.81
N TYR A 89 -7.90 12.28 2.53
CA TYR A 89 -8.79 11.16 2.29
C TYR A 89 -9.53 10.75 3.56
N ARG A 90 -10.85 10.59 3.47
CA ARG A 90 -11.74 10.21 4.60
C ARG A 90 -12.56 8.96 4.30
N GLY A 91 -12.29 8.30 3.20
CA GLY A 91 -12.95 7.04 2.84
C GLY A 91 -12.36 5.84 3.55
N GLU A 92 -13.00 4.70 3.37
CA GLU A 92 -12.45 3.40 3.77
C GLU A 92 -11.19 3.08 2.97
N ILE A 93 -10.12 2.67 3.65
CA ILE A 93 -8.95 2.13 2.99
C ILE A 93 -9.33 0.81 2.32
N LYS A 94 -9.13 0.75 1.01
CA LYS A 94 -9.36 -0.45 0.20
C LYS A 94 -8.06 -0.86 -0.48
N ILE A 95 -7.86 -2.17 -0.62
CA ILE A 95 -6.65 -2.74 -1.19
C ILE A 95 -7.00 -3.31 -2.57
N ILE A 96 -6.29 -2.88 -3.60
CA ILE A 96 -6.45 -3.40 -4.96
C ILE A 96 -5.43 -4.52 -5.15
N LEU A 97 -5.89 -5.77 -5.11
CA LEU A 97 -5.04 -6.94 -5.30
C LEU A 97 -5.13 -7.47 -6.72
N ILE A 98 -4.03 -8.03 -7.20
CA ILE A 98 -3.94 -8.81 -8.41
C ILE A 98 -3.25 -10.15 -8.12
N ASN A 99 -3.68 -11.20 -8.81
CA ASN A 99 -3.05 -12.51 -8.75
C ASN A 99 -2.22 -12.75 -10.02
N HIS A 100 -0.90 -12.68 -9.91
CA HIS A 100 0.06 -13.07 -10.95
C HIS A 100 0.49 -14.54 -10.84
N GLY A 101 0.06 -15.25 -9.78
CA GLY A 101 0.38 -16.65 -9.56
C GLY A 101 -0.44 -17.57 -10.47
N LYS A 102 0.02 -18.80 -10.65
CA LYS A 102 -0.62 -19.79 -11.52
C LYS A 102 -1.88 -20.44 -10.91
N LYS A 103 -2.03 -20.37 -9.58
CA LYS A 103 -3.12 -21.00 -8.85
C LYS A 103 -4.15 -19.99 -8.40
N VAL A 104 -5.41 -20.42 -8.24
CA VAL A 104 -6.45 -19.63 -7.57
C VAL A 104 -6.00 -19.37 -6.14
N PHE A 105 -6.07 -18.10 -5.73
CA PHE A 105 -5.81 -17.69 -4.36
C PHE A 105 -7.12 -17.36 -3.64
N VAL A 106 -7.25 -17.83 -2.40
CA VAL A 106 -8.47 -17.62 -1.60
C VAL A 106 -8.16 -16.58 -0.53
N ILE A 107 -8.96 -15.54 -0.47
CA ILE A 107 -8.91 -14.52 0.59
C ILE A 107 -10.06 -14.79 1.55
N GLU A 108 -9.71 -15.00 2.81
CA GLU A 108 -10.64 -15.19 3.91
C GLU A 108 -10.74 -13.91 4.77
N ARG A 109 -11.84 -13.80 5.50
CA ARG A 109 -12.03 -12.73 6.46
C ARG A 109 -10.94 -12.74 7.53
N GLY A 110 -10.38 -11.56 7.81
CA GLY A 110 -9.29 -11.42 8.79
C GLY A 110 -7.90 -11.83 8.28
N MET A 111 -7.78 -12.30 7.03
CA MET A 111 -6.48 -12.57 6.44
C MET A 111 -5.66 -11.28 6.28
N ARG A 112 -4.37 -11.32 6.60
CA ARG A 112 -3.43 -10.23 6.35
C ARG A 112 -3.05 -10.21 4.89
N VAL A 113 -3.50 -9.19 4.15
CA VAL A 113 -3.39 -9.13 2.67
C VAL A 113 -2.48 -8.03 2.14
N ALA A 114 -2.15 -7.05 2.97
CA ALA A 114 -1.23 -5.97 2.63
C ALA A 114 -0.60 -5.41 3.91
N GLN A 115 0.21 -4.37 3.78
CA GLN A 115 0.75 -3.61 4.90
C GLN A 115 0.61 -2.11 4.65
N LEU A 116 0.42 -1.34 5.73
CA LEU A 116 0.30 0.12 5.73
C LEU A 116 1.57 0.74 6.29
N ILE A 117 2.12 1.71 5.59
CA ILE A 117 3.30 2.48 6.03
C ILE A 117 2.93 3.95 6.07
N ILE A 118 3.26 4.63 7.17
CA ILE A 118 3.10 6.09 7.28
C ILE A 118 4.44 6.75 6.97
N THR A 119 4.42 7.72 6.06
CA THR A 119 5.63 8.42 5.64
C THR A 119 5.40 9.93 5.51
N LYS A 120 6.48 10.70 5.56
CA LYS A 120 6.43 12.14 5.31
C LYS A 120 6.40 12.42 3.81
N VAL A 121 5.68 13.47 3.44
CA VAL A 121 5.58 13.94 2.05
C VAL A 121 6.07 15.38 1.97
N GLU A 122 7.03 15.61 1.10
CA GLU A 122 7.48 16.95 0.75
C GLU A 122 6.60 17.54 -0.34
N LYS A 123 6.07 18.74 -0.09
CA LYS A 123 5.32 19.51 -1.10
C LYS A 123 6.31 20.37 -1.88
N ILE A 124 6.27 20.26 -3.19
CA ILE A 124 7.12 21.04 -4.08
C ILE A 124 6.32 22.12 -4.83
N LYS A 125 7.03 23.15 -5.26
CA LYS A 125 6.55 24.12 -6.25
C LYS A 125 7.51 24.11 -7.43
N TRP A 126 6.98 23.87 -8.61
CA TRP A 126 7.79 23.89 -9.83
C TRP A 126 8.34 25.28 -10.10
N LYS A 127 9.61 25.35 -10.48
CA LYS A 127 10.26 26.54 -11.04
C LYS A 127 10.74 26.16 -12.44
N GLU A 128 9.94 26.53 -13.43
CA GLU A 128 10.26 26.25 -14.83
C GLU A 128 11.54 26.98 -15.26
N LYS A 129 12.41 26.29 -15.96
CA LYS A 129 13.62 26.83 -16.59
C LYS A 129 13.71 26.36 -18.03
N LYS A 130 14.13 27.25 -18.94
CA LYS A 130 14.38 26.90 -20.36
C LYS A 130 15.48 25.84 -20.50
N LYS A 131 16.48 25.80 -19.59
CA LYS A 131 17.57 24.82 -19.58
C LYS A 131 17.96 24.50 -18.13
N ILE A 132 18.15 23.22 -17.83
CA ILE A 132 18.64 22.71 -16.54
C ILE A 132 20.14 22.49 -16.68
N SER A 133 20.90 22.75 -15.60
CA SER A 133 22.32 22.45 -15.54
C SER A 133 22.57 20.95 -15.66
N GLU A 134 23.48 20.57 -16.56
CA GLU A 134 23.90 19.19 -16.78
C GLU A 134 25.24 18.86 -16.06
N GLN A 135 25.65 19.68 -15.09
CA GLN A 135 26.91 19.51 -14.36
C GLN A 135 26.83 18.35 -13.35
N THR A 136 26.63 17.14 -13.88
CA THR A 136 26.69 15.89 -13.13
C THR A 136 27.47 14.85 -13.93
N LYS A 137 28.12 13.91 -13.22
CA LYS A 137 28.81 12.79 -13.89
C LYS A 137 27.86 11.93 -14.75
N ARG A 138 26.61 11.78 -14.32
CA ARG A 138 25.60 10.96 -14.99
C ARG A 138 24.98 11.66 -16.20
N LYS A 139 24.89 13.00 -16.21
CA LYS A 139 24.16 13.80 -17.23
C LYS A 139 22.76 13.22 -17.49
N GLY A 140 22.41 12.97 -18.75
CA GLY A 140 21.13 12.37 -19.16
C GLY A 140 21.13 10.83 -19.26
N SER A 141 22.19 10.15 -18.82
CA SER A 141 22.29 8.69 -18.93
C SER A 141 21.32 7.98 -17.98
N GLY A 142 20.57 7.01 -18.51
CA GLY A 142 19.59 6.19 -17.76
C GLY A 142 19.42 4.81 -18.39
N LEU A 143 18.34 4.10 -18.02
CA LEU A 143 17.92 2.83 -18.62
C LEU A 143 19.04 1.79 -18.75
N GLY A 144 19.79 1.54 -17.66
CA GLY A 144 20.87 0.55 -17.65
C GLY A 144 22.21 1.06 -18.21
N SER A 145 22.41 2.38 -18.33
CA SER A 145 23.66 2.99 -18.83
C SER A 145 24.91 2.65 -18.00
N THR A 146 24.75 2.05 -16.83
CA THR A 146 25.86 1.58 -15.94
C THR A 146 26.21 0.10 -16.16
N GLY A 147 25.59 -0.54 -17.15
CA GLY A 147 25.79 -1.96 -17.45
C GLY A 147 24.92 -2.89 -16.58
N LEU A 148 25.03 -4.19 -16.83
CA LEU A 148 24.48 -5.28 -16.03
C LEU A 148 25.54 -5.76 -15.03
#